data_98c62ec82d1ccdfb1115d33736eec813
#
_entry.id   98c62ec82d1ccdfb1115d33736eec813
#
_cell.length_a   1.000
_cell.length_b   1.000
_cell.length_c   1.000
_cell.angle_alpha   90.00
_cell.angle_beta   90.00
_cell.angle_gamma   90.00
#
_symmetry.space_group_name_H-M   'P 1'
#
loop_
_entity.id
_entity.type
_entity.pdbx_description
1 polymer ?
#
loop_
_entity_poly.entity_id
_entity_poly.type
_entity_poly.pdbx_seq_one_letter_code
_entity_poly.pdbx_strand_id
1 'polypeptide(L)'
;PRVRRQRQMCIRDRVKRMFELEVPEIYDGTVEIKAIAREAGARTKMAVWSKNPDVDPVGACIGAHGSRVEKIVEELGGEKIDIIRWSEDINEFISAALSPAKVVKVELLPGETKSCRVTVPDHQLSLAIGNKGQNVRLCAHLTGYNIDIRPESGYYGEEDETPAEQPAEAPAAETAPETGKE
;
A
#
# COMPACT_ATOMS: atom_id res chain seq x y z
N PRO A 1 2.83 -15.98 -17.72
CA PRO A 1 2.03 -15.06 -16.89
C PRO A 1 1.11 -15.76 -15.87
N ARG A 2 0.60 -16.95 -16.15
CA ARG A 2 -0.30 -17.71 -15.25
C ARG A 2 0.34 -18.10 -13.92
N VAL A 3 1.62 -18.47 -13.93
CA VAL A 3 2.35 -18.91 -12.72
C VAL A 3 2.52 -17.76 -11.70
N ARG A 4 2.74 -16.52 -12.17
CA ARG A 4 2.92 -15.36 -11.32
C ARG A 4 1.62 -14.95 -10.61
N ARG A 5 0.47 -15.05 -11.32
CA ARG A 5 -0.86 -14.73 -10.75
C ARG A 5 -1.29 -15.76 -9.69
N GLN A 6 -1.01 -17.03 -9.95
CA GLN A 6 -1.31 -18.13 -9.02
C GLN A 6 -0.45 -18.05 -7.75
N ARG A 7 0.83 -17.66 -7.89
CA ARG A 7 1.74 -17.44 -6.74
C ARG A 7 1.32 -16.27 -5.85
N GLN A 8 0.79 -15.20 -6.43
CA GLN A 8 0.26 -14.06 -5.65
C GLN A 8 -1.05 -14.40 -4.93
N MET A 9 -1.93 -15.20 -5.53
CA MET A 9 -3.13 -15.69 -4.86
C MET A 9 -2.78 -16.60 -3.67
N CYS A 10 -1.89 -17.57 -3.84
CA CYS A 10 -1.43 -18.44 -2.75
C CYS A 10 -0.80 -17.66 -1.58
N ILE A 11 -0.11 -16.54 -1.85
CA ILE A 11 0.54 -15.73 -0.82
C ILE A 11 -0.49 -14.96 0.02
N ARG A 12 -1.55 -14.45 -0.59
CA ARG A 12 -2.67 -13.78 0.11
C ARG A 12 -3.53 -14.78 0.85
N ASP A 13 -3.82 -15.91 0.24
CA ASP A 13 -4.62 -17.00 0.82
C ASP A 13 -3.95 -17.56 2.07
N ARG A 14 -2.62 -17.63 2.11
CA ARG A 14 -1.89 -18.08 3.29
C ARG A 14 -2.18 -17.18 4.50
N VAL A 15 -2.05 -15.84 4.36
CA VAL A 15 -2.33 -14.91 5.45
C VAL A 15 -3.79 -15.02 5.90
N LYS A 16 -4.73 -15.04 4.95
CA LYS A 16 -6.15 -15.21 5.24
C LYS A 16 -6.41 -16.48 6.05
N ARG A 17 -5.80 -17.61 5.64
CA ARG A 17 -5.96 -18.89 6.32
C ARG A 17 -5.40 -18.88 7.73
N MET A 18 -4.29 -18.21 7.97
CA MET A 18 -3.71 -18.08 9.31
C MET A 18 -4.63 -17.28 10.24
N PHE A 19 -5.21 -16.18 9.74
CA PHE A 19 -6.22 -15.43 10.51
C PHE A 19 -7.48 -16.24 10.76
N GLU A 20 -7.96 -17.05 9.82
CA GLU A 20 -9.10 -17.96 10.02
C GLU A 20 -8.84 -18.99 11.14
N LEU A 21 -7.59 -19.42 11.31
CA LEU A 21 -7.22 -20.38 12.34
C LEU A 21 -7.04 -19.75 13.72
N GLU A 22 -6.50 -18.53 13.80
CA GLU A 22 -6.19 -17.86 15.07
C GLU A 22 -7.33 -16.99 15.60
N VAL A 23 -8.27 -16.57 14.74
CA VAL A 23 -9.35 -15.64 15.07
C VAL A 23 -10.71 -16.33 14.93
N PRO A 24 -11.33 -16.75 16.04
CA PRO A 24 -12.63 -17.43 16.01
C PRO A 24 -13.72 -16.61 15.31
N GLU A 25 -13.70 -15.28 15.47
CA GLU A 25 -14.68 -14.37 14.90
C GLU A 25 -14.57 -14.29 13.35
N ILE A 26 -13.41 -14.64 12.79
CA ILE A 26 -13.25 -14.81 11.33
C ILE A 26 -13.73 -16.20 10.91
N TYR A 27 -13.45 -17.22 11.71
CA TYR A 27 -13.85 -18.59 11.42
C TYR A 27 -15.37 -18.76 11.40
N ASP A 28 -16.09 -18.13 12.32
CA ASP A 28 -17.55 -18.16 12.38
C ASP A 28 -18.24 -17.20 11.38
N GLY A 29 -17.44 -16.33 10.74
CA GLY A 29 -17.91 -15.38 9.74
C GLY A 29 -18.55 -14.12 10.30
N THR A 30 -18.40 -13.83 11.59
CA THR A 30 -18.79 -12.56 12.23
C THR A 30 -17.91 -11.42 11.72
N VAL A 31 -16.60 -11.68 11.64
CA VAL A 31 -15.60 -10.77 11.05
C VAL A 31 -15.19 -11.27 9.68
N GLU A 32 -15.20 -10.38 8.69
CA GLU A 32 -14.81 -10.69 7.32
C GLU A 32 -13.56 -9.91 6.91
N ILE A 33 -12.64 -10.59 6.23
CA ILE A 33 -11.49 -9.96 5.57
C ILE A 33 -11.95 -9.47 4.19
N LYS A 34 -12.06 -8.17 4.00
CA LYS A 34 -12.52 -7.55 2.75
C LYS A 34 -11.41 -7.39 1.72
N ALA A 35 -10.21 -7.05 2.15
CA ALA A 35 -9.07 -6.87 1.25
C ALA A 35 -7.74 -7.18 1.95
N ILE A 36 -6.77 -7.64 1.17
CA ILE A 36 -5.38 -7.87 1.63
C ILE A 36 -4.43 -7.35 0.56
N ALA A 37 -3.48 -6.51 0.99
CA ALA A 37 -2.34 -6.07 0.21
C ALA A 37 -1.05 -6.52 0.92
N ARG A 38 -0.17 -7.25 0.23
CA ARG A 38 1.00 -7.87 0.84
C ARG A 38 2.25 -7.72 -0.01
N GLU A 39 3.32 -7.29 0.63
CA GLU A 39 4.69 -7.44 0.17
C GLU A 39 5.36 -8.52 1.04
N ALA A 40 5.49 -9.72 0.49
CA ALA A 40 5.97 -10.88 1.23
C ALA A 40 7.34 -10.65 1.86
N GLY A 41 7.49 -10.99 3.14
CA GLY A 41 8.70 -10.80 3.92
C GLY A 41 8.95 -9.37 4.40
N ALA A 42 8.06 -8.42 4.10
CA ALA A 42 8.19 -7.04 4.51
C ALA A 42 6.98 -6.56 5.31
N ARG A 43 5.84 -6.37 4.65
CA ARG A 43 4.64 -5.82 5.28
C ARG A 43 3.35 -6.28 4.61
N THR A 44 2.33 -6.51 5.41
CA THR A 44 0.97 -6.80 4.96
C THR A 44 -0.01 -5.77 5.54
N LYS A 45 -0.93 -5.28 4.71
CA LYS A 45 -2.11 -4.52 5.15
C LYS A 45 -3.36 -5.33 4.89
N MET A 46 -4.24 -5.38 5.87
CA MET A 46 -5.48 -6.15 5.81
C MET A 46 -6.66 -5.32 6.28
N ALA A 47 -7.70 -5.25 5.45
CA ALA A 47 -8.94 -4.58 5.77
C ALA A 47 -9.97 -5.58 6.27
N VAL A 48 -10.51 -5.33 7.46
CA VAL A 48 -11.50 -6.19 8.13
C VAL A 48 -12.78 -5.43 8.43
N TRP A 49 -13.87 -6.15 8.40
CA TRP A 49 -15.22 -5.63 8.65
C TRP A 49 -16.00 -6.61 9.50
N SER A 50 -16.88 -6.10 10.36
CA SER A 50 -17.77 -6.94 11.19
C SER A 50 -19.22 -6.81 10.74
N LYS A 51 -19.92 -7.93 10.66
CA LYS A 51 -21.38 -7.98 10.47
C LYS A 51 -22.13 -7.51 11.70
N ASN A 52 -21.54 -7.75 12.89
CA ASN A 52 -22.12 -7.35 14.15
C ASN A 52 -21.49 -6.02 14.60
N PRO A 53 -22.29 -4.94 14.77
CA PRO A 53 -21.78 -3.64 15.22
C PRO A 53 -21.15 -3.67 16.62
N ASP A 54 -21.52 -4.65 17.47
CA ASP A 54 -20.99 -4.80 18.82
C ASP A 54 -19.59 -5.44 18.86
N VAL A 55 -19.13 -5.99 17.73
CA VAL A 55 -17.82 -6.64 17.61
C VAL A 55 -16.86 -5.73 16.89
N ASP A 56 -15.79 -5.29 17.57
CA ASP A 56 -14.70 -4.58 16.93
C ASP A 56 -13.86 -5.56 16.09
N PRO A 57 -13.88 -5.44 14.75
CA PRO A 57 -13.16 -6.36 13.87
C PRO A 57 -11.64 -6.26 13.99
N VAL A 58 -11.12 -5.07 14.32
CA VAL A 58 -9.68 -4.85 14.47
C VAL A 58 -9.20 -5.45 15.79
N GLY A 59 -9.91 -5.17 16.89
CA GLY A 59 -9.60 -5.72 18.19
C GLY A 59 -9.67 -7.25 18.23
N ALA A 60 -10.66 -7.86 17.56
CA ALA A 60 -10.79 -9.31 17.43
C ALA A 60 -9.56 -9.94 16.73
N CYS A 61 -9.06 -9.32 15.67
CA CYS A 61 -7.88 -9.80 14.94
C CYS A 61 -6.57 -9.60 15.71
N ILE A 62 -6.42 -8.50 16.44
CA ILE A 62 -5.24 -8.21 17.26
C ILE A 62 -5.15 -9.13 18.45
N GLY A 63 -6.29 -9.35 19.14
CA GLY A 63 -6.38 -10.13 20.37
C GLY A 63 -5.87 -9.36 21.59
N ALA A 64 -5.98 -9.99 22.76
CA ALA A 64 -5.52 -9.40 24.01
C ALA A 64 -4.01 -9.15 23.96
N HIS A 65 -3.61 -7.89 24.18
CA HIS A 65 -2.20 -7.46 24.13
C HIS A 65 -1.44 -7.83 22.83
N GLY A 66 -2.16 -7.98 21.71
CA GLY A 66 -1.53 -8.33 20.44
C GLY A 66 -1.26 -9.83 20.22
N SER A 67 -1.68 -10.69 21.15
CA SER A 67 -1.30 -12.12 21.19
C SER A 67 -1.64 -12.91 19.92
N ARG A 68 -2.75 -12.57 19.24
CA ARG A 68 -3.16 -13.27 18.02
C ARG A 68 -2.33 -12.84 16.82
N VAL A 69 -2.18 -11.52 16.64
CA VAL A 69 -1.40 -11.01 15.52
C VAL A 69 0.09 -11.32 15.64
N GLU A 70 0.65 -11.31 16.86
CA GLU A 70 2.07 -11.64 17.10
C GLU A 70 2.40 -13.07 16.69
N LYS A 71 1.56 -14.06 17.00
CA LYS A 71 1.74 -15.44 16.55
C LYS A 71 1.82 -15.54 15.02
N ILE A 72 0.92 -14.81 14.33
CA ILE A 72 0.88 -14.81 12.87
C ILE A 72 2.13 -14.13 12.30
N VAL A 73 2.59 -13.04 12.92
CA VAL A 73 3.83 -12.34 12.56
C VAL A 73 5.05 -13.27 12.69
N GLU A 74 5.14 -14.02 13.79
CA GLU A 74 6.22 -14.99 14.02
C GLU A 74 6.20 -16.10 12.95
N GLU A 75 5.02 -16.64 12.64
CA GLU A 75 4.84 -17.70 11.63
C GLU A 75 5.15 -17.23 10.20
N LEU A 76 5.00 -15.91 9.94
CA LEU A 76 5.39 -15.26 8.70
C LEU A 76 6.85 -14.79 8.66
N GLY A 77 7.64 -15.10 9.71
CA GLY A 77 9.05 -14.75 9.77
C GLY A 77 9.33 -13.29 10.09
N GLY A 78 8.47 -12.65 10.90
CA GLY A 78 8.64 -11.26 11.33
C GLY A 78 8.01 -10.22 10.39
N GLU A 79 7.19 -10.64 9.44
CA GLU A 79 6.46 -9.74 8.53
C GLU A 79 5.48 -8.87 9.31
N LYS A 80 5.57 -7.55 9.19
CA LYS A 80 4.67 -6.62 9.88
C LYS A 80 3.27 -6.66 9.29
N ILE A 81 2.25 -6.69 10.16
CA ILE A 81 0.85 -6.72 9.75
C ILE A 81 0.12 -5.50 10.29
N ASP A 82 -0.46 -4.72 9.39
CA ASP A 82 -1.37 -3.60 9.72
C ASP A 82 -2.81 -4.06 9.49
N ILE A 83 -3.60 -4.05 10.54
CA ILE A 83 -5.02 -4.40 10.49
C ILE A 83 -5.82 -3.10 10.52
N ILE A 84 -6.68 -2.90 9.54
CA ILE A 84 -7.45 -1.67 9.33
C ILE A 84 -8.93 -1.99 9.26
N ARG A 85 -9.75 -1.09 9.78
CA ARG A 85 -11.20 -1.18 9.64
C ARG A 85 -11.59 -0.84 8.21
N TRP A 86 -12.34 -1.72 7.58
CA TRP A 86 -12.95 -1.45 6.28
C TRP A 86 -14.20 -0.58 6.48
N SER A 87 -14.41 0.40 5.61
CA SER A 87 -15.61 1.24 5.54
C SER A 87 -16.16 1.24 4.12
N GLU A 88 -17.49 1.39 3.99
CA GLU A 88 -18.15 1.63 2.71
C GLU A 88 -17.83 3.04 2.18
N ASP A 89 -17.61 3.99 3.10
CA ASP A 89 -17.11 5.32 2.72
C ASP A 89 -15.64 5.21 2.30
N ILE A 90 -15.41 5.48 1.02
CA ILE A 90 -14.07 5.39 0.43
C ILE A 90 -13.09 6.38 1.05
N ASN A 91 -13.55 7.55 1.50
CA ASN A 91 -12.69 8.55 2.13
C ASN A 91 -12.20 8.08 3.49
N GLU A 92 -13.10 7.49 4.29
CA GLU A 92 -12.74 6.88 5.57
C GLU A 92 -11.82 5.68 5.36
N PHE A 93 -12.11 4.84 4.36
CA PHE A 93 -11.31 3.67 4.06
C PHE A 93 -9.89 4.03 3.64
N ILE A 94 -9.71 5.03 2.75
CA ILE A 94 -8.39 5.52 2.33
C ILE A 94 -7.63 6.12 3.53
N SER A 95 -8.32 6.91 4.35
CA SER A 95 -7.74 7.49 5.56
C SER A 95 -7.24 6.40 6.52
N ALA A 96 -8.06 5.38 6.79
CA ALA A 96 -7.68 4.25 7.62
C ALA A 96 -6.52 3.44 7.01
N ALA A 97 -6.53 3.25 5.68
CA ALA A 97 -5.50 2.50 4.96
C ALA A 97 -4.11 3.11 5.06
N LEU A 98 -4.00 4.44 5.16
CA LEU A 98 -2.73 5.14 5.32
C LEU A 98 -2.14 5.06 6.73
N SER A 99 -2.87 4.47 7.69
CA SER A 99 -2.33 4.20 9.03
C SER A 99 -0.90 3.59 8.94
N PRO A 100 0.05 4.02 9.81
CA PRO A 100 -0.11 4.82 11.02
C PRO A 100 -0.09 6.35 10.80
N ALA A 101 0.03 6.84 9.55
CA ALA A 101 -0.04 8.27 9.27
C ALA A 101 -1.47 8.80 9.45
N LYS A 102 -1.58 9.99 10.03
CA LYS A 102 -2.87 10.68 10.16
C LYS A 102 -3.15 11.47 8.89
N VAL A 103 -4.36 11.34 8.38
CA VAL A 103 -4.83 12.05 7.20
C VAL A 103 -5.65 13.27 7.62
N VAL A 104 -5.36 14.43 7.02
CA VAL A 104 -6.13 15.67 7.22
C VAL A 104 -7.35 15.69 6.32
N LYS A 105 -7.15 15.37 5.03
CA LYS A 105 -8.20 15.44 4.01
C LYS A 105 -7.98 14.38 2.93
N VAL A 106 -9.08 13.83 2.41
CA VAL A 106 -9.08 12.96 1.24
C VAL A 106 -10.00 13.60 0.19
N GLU A 107 -9.50 13.76 -1.03
CA GLU A 107 -10.24 14.30 -2.17
C GLU A 107 -10.23 13.29 -3.31
N LEU A 108 -11.40 12.82 -3.70
CA LEU A 108 -11.54 11.96 -4.86
C LEU A 108 -11.43 12.81 -6.14
N LEU A 109 -10.53 12.42 -7.04
CA LEU A 109 -10.35 13.12 -8.29
C LEU A 109 -11.31 12.54 -9.34
N PRO A 110 -12.10 13.40 -10.04
CA PRO A 110 -12.94 12.95 -11.14
C PRO A 110 -12.05 12.54 -12.32
N GLY A 111 -12.32 11.38 -12.92
CA GLY A 111 -11.57 10.86 -14.07
C GLY A 111 -11.90 9.41 -14.37
N GLU A 112 -11.37 8.88 -15.47
CA GLU A 112 -11.52 7.47 -15.86
C GLU A 112 -10.78 6.52 -14.92
N THR A 113 -9.71 6.99 -14.28
CA THR A 113 -8.93 6.24 -13.30
C THR A 113 -9.39 6.59 -11.88
N LYS A 114 -9.53 5.56 -11.04
CA LYS A 114 -9.79 5.75 -9.61
C LYS A 114 -8.58 6.40 -8.97
N SER A 115 -8.61 7.71 -8.79
CA SER A 115 -7.51 8.49 -8.22
C SER A 115 -8.01 9.35 -7.07
N CYS A 116 -7.19 9.52 -6.06
CA CYS A 116 -7.48 10.39 -4.92
C CYS A 116 -6.22 11.18 -4.53
N ARG A 117 -6.46 12.37 -4.00
CA ARG A 117 -5.44 13.21 -3.37
C ARG A 117 -5.65 13.17 -1.87
N VAL A 118 -4.57 12.91 -1.15
CA VAL A 118 -4.59 12.83 0.31
C VAL A 118 -3.65 13.87 0.88
N THR A 119 -4.18 14.73 1.73
CA THR A 119 -3.39 15.73 2.45
C THR A 119 -3.03 15.19 3.83
N VAL A 120 -1.75 15.25 4.14
CA VAL A 120 -1.20 14.82 5.43
C VAL A 120 -0.41 15.96 6.08
N PRO A 121 -0.28 15.99 7.43
CA PRO A 121 0.60 16.95 8.10
C PRO A 121 2.04 16.77 7.64
N ASP A 122 2.79 17.86 7.48
CA ASP A 122 4.16 17.84 6.94
C ASP A 122 5.08 16.87 7.68
N HIS A 123 5.02 16.85 9.01
CA HIS A 123 5.82 15.96 9.84
C HIS A 123 5.47 14.46 9.68
N GLN A 124 4.37 14.13 9.02
CA GLN A 124 3.92 12.76 8.75
C GLN A 124 4.05 12.33 7.28
N LEU A 125 4.52 13.23 6.42
CA LEU A 125 4.66 12.96 4.98
C LEU A 125 5.51 11.70 4.73
N SER A 126 6.69 11.63 5.31
CA SER A 126 7.59 10.47 5.19
C SER A 126 6.95 9.17 5.72
N LEU A 127 6.15 9.27 6.79
CA LEU A 127 5.43 8.12 7.36
C LEU A 127 4.30 7.66 6.43
N ALA A 128 3.57 8.60 5.83
CA ALA A 128 2.50 8.30 4.89
C ALA A 128 3.01 7.63 3.62
N ILE A 129 4.12 8.12 3.08
CA ILE A 129 4.78 7.51 1.91
C ILE A 129 5.39 6.17 2.29
N GLY A 130 6.07 6.10 3.45
CA GLY A 130 6.79 4.93 3.91
C GLY A 130 8.12 4.71 3.20
N ASN A 131 8.90 3.73 3.68
CA ASN A 131 10.20 3.41 3.09
C ASN A 131 10.03 3.00 1.62
N LYS A 132 10.70 3.70 0.71
CA LYS A 132 10.61 3.48 -0.76
C LYS A 132 9.16 3.45 -1.30
N GLY A 133 8.26 4.24 -0.70
CA GLY A 133 6.85 4.28 -1.10
C GLY A 133 6.04 3.03 -0.72
N GLN A 134 6.53 2.20 0.19
CA GLN A 134 5.88 0.93 0.57
C GLN A 134 4.47 1.16 1.13
N ASN A 135 4.29 2.15 2.01
CA ASN A 135 3.00 2.39 2.64
C ASN A 135 1.94 2.82 1.61
N VAL A 136 2.26 3.81 0.78
CA VAL A 136 1.33 4.29 -0.25
C VAL A 136 1.02 3.20 -1.29
N ARG A 137 2.02 2.40 -1.68
CA ARG A 137 1.83 1.31 -2.65
C ARG A 137 0.93 0.21 -2.10
N LEU A 138 1.10 -0.19 -0.84
CA LEU A 138 0.20 -1.15 -0.18
C LEU A 138 -1.22 -0.59 -0.05
N CYS A 139 -1.37 0.70 0.29
CA CYS A 139 -2.67 1.36 0.35
C CYS A 139 -3.35 1.38 -1.02
N ALA A 140 -2.62 1.72 -2.09
CA ALA A 140 -3.15 1.71 -3.44
C ALA A 140 -3.63 0.31 -3.87
N HIS A 141 -2.86 -0.74 -3.53
CA HIS A 141 -3.28 -2.12 -3.79
C HIS A 141 -4.47 -2.58 -2.95
N LEU A 142 -4.60 -2.06 -1.71
CA LEU A 142 -5.67 -2.42 -0.81
C LEU A 142 -7.00 -1.77 -1.20
N THR A 143 -6.96 -0.49 -1.54
CA THR A 143 -8.15 0.32 -1.86
C THR A 143 -8.53 0.26 -3.35
N GLY A 144 -7.57 -0.03 -4.21
CA GLY A 144 -7.75 0.02 -5.68
C GLY A 144 -7.76 1.44 -6.24
N TYR A 145 -7.27 2.43 -5.49
CA TYR A 145 -7.14 3.82 -5.90
C TYR A 145 -5.66 4.21 -6.07
N ASN A 146 -5.38 5.06 -7.06
CA ASN A 146 -4.11 5.74 -7.16
C ASN A 146 -4.08 6.89 -6.14
N ILE A 147 -3.12 6.86 -5.22
CA ILE A 147 -3.06 7.80 -4.10
C ILE A 147 -1.95 8.81 -4.34
N ASP A 148 -2.31 10.08 -4.48
CA ASP A 148 -1.40 11.23 -4.53
C ASP A 148 -1.32 11.86 -3.13
N ILE A 149 -0.18 11.70 -2.45
CA ILE A 149 0.00 12.23 -1.08
C ILE A 149 0.62 13.62 -1.17
N ARG A 150 0.01 14.59 -0.47
CA ARG A 150 0.48 15.96 -0.40
C ARG A 150 0.63 16.44 1.03
N PRO A 151 1.68 17.24 1.31
CA PRO A 151 1.81 17.91 2.59
C PRO A 151 0.77 19.02 2.72
N GLU A 152 0.38 19.33 3.95
CA GLU A 152 -0.59 20.38 4.27
C GLU A 152 -0.08 21.78 3.85
N SER A 153 1.22 22.05 4.01
CA SER A 153 1.86 23.30 3.60
C SER A 153 1.94 23.46 2.07
N GLY A 154 1.73 22.40 1.30
CA GLY A 154 1.96 22.39 -0.15
C GLY A 154 3.44 22.40 -0.55
N TYR A 155 4.35 22.45 0.41
CA TYR A 155 5.79 22.44 0.17
C TYR A 155 6.32 21.00 0.22
N TYR A 156 6.70 20.50 -0.93
CA TYR A 156 7.57 19.32 -1.03
C TYR A 156 8.98 19.82 -0.72
N GLY A 157 9.55 19.46 0.45
CA GLY A 157 10.95 19.72 0.71
C GLY A 157 11.77 19.29 -0.50
N GLU A 158 12.75 20.10 -0.88
CA GLU A 158 13.68 19.78 -1.97
C GLU A 158 14.39 18.44 -1.65
N GLU A 159 13.79 17.33 -2.03
CA GLU A 159 14.48 16.08 -2.17
C GLU A 159 14.80 15.92 -3.67
N ASP A 160 16.08 16.18 -4.00
CA ASP A 160 16.80 15.78 -5.20
C ASP A 160 15.91 15.28 -6.36
N GLU A 161 15.54 16.21 -7.24
CA GLU A 161 15.32 15.89 -8.64
C GLU A 161 16.65 15.35 -9.20
N THR A 162 16.86 14.05 -9.10
CA THR A 162 17.75 13.36 -10.03
C THR A 162 17.06 13.46 -11.38
N PRO A 163 17.60 14.22 -12.34
CA PRO A 163 17.03 14.28 -13.67
C PRO A 163 17.03 12.85 -14.23
N ALA A 164 15.87 12.38 -14.68
CA ALA A 164 15.79 11.19 -15.49
C ALA A 164 16.75 11.39 -16.67
N GLU A 165 17.81 10.58 -16.74
CA GLU A 165 18.73 10.50 -17.85
C GLU A 165 17.92 10.33 -19.14
N GLN A 166 17.88 11.39 -19.94
CA GLN A 166 17.44 11.30 -21.32
C GLN A 166 18.42 10.38 -22.04
N PRO A 167 17.95 9.42 -22.86
CA PRO A 167 18.84 8.61 -23.66
C PRO A 167 19.63 9.54 -24.58
N ALA A 168 20.95 9.52 -24.46
CA ALA A 168 21.85 10.27 -25.33
C ALA A 168 21.61 9.87 -26.80
N GLU A 169 21.18 10.85 -27.58
CA GLU A 169 21.10 10.79 -29.01
C GLU A 169 22.52 10.58 -29.55
N ALA A 170 22.75 9.50 -30.27
CA ALA A 170 24.01 9.17 -30.86
C ALA A 170 24.39 10.24 -31.91
N PRO A 171 25.63 10.80 -31.92
CA PRO A 171 26.03 11.74 -32.94
C PRO A 171 26.16 11.03 -34.29
N ALA A 172 25.47 11.58 -35.28
CA ALA A 172 25.56 11.18 -36.65
C ALA A 172 27.01 11.30 -37.17
N ALA A 173 27.48 10.25 -37.83
CA ALA A 173 28.76 10.21 -38.47
C ALA A 173 28.79 11.24 -39.61
N GLU A 174 29.60 12.26 -39.46
CA GLU A 174 29.92 13.25 -40.51
C GLU A 174 31.02 12.65 -41.40
N THR A 175 30.62 12.37 -42.62
CA THR A 175 31.53 11.94 -43.70
C THR A 175 32.44 13.06 -44.11
N ALA A 176 33.74 12.89 -43.91
CA ALA A 176 34.75 13.81 -44.47
C ALA A 176 34.95 13.53 -45.96
N PRO A 177 35.12 14.58 -46.82
CA PRO A 177 35.36 14.38 -48.21
C PRO A 177 36.86 14.14 -48.50
N GLU A 178 37.10 13.20 -49.41
CA GLU A 178 38.40 13.03 -50.05
C GLU A 178 38.80 14.29 -50.83
N THR A 179 40.00 14.79 -50.59
CA THR A 179 40.69 15.62 -51.55
C THR A 179 42.02 14.96 -51.89
N GLY A 180 42.14 14.62 -53.18
CA GLY A 180 43.32 14.06 -53.72
C GLY A 180 44.39 15.11 -54.02
N LYS A 181 45.51 14.60 -54.41
CA LYS A 181 46.72 15.10 -55.16
C LYS A 181 47.97 14.63 -54.40
N GLU A 182 48.87 14.07 -54.96
CA GLU A 182 49.64 13.84 -56.16
C GLU A 182 50.50 12.62 -55.99
#